data_aa109ddb25102a75109be85a13d92585
#
_entry.id   aa109ddb25102a75109be85a13d92585
#
_cell.length_a   1.000
_cell.length_b   1.000
_cell.length_c   1.000
_cell.angle_alpha   90.00
_cell.angle_beta   90.00
_cell.angle_gamma   90.00
#
_symmetry.space_group_name_H-M   'P 1'
#
loop_
_entity.id
_entity.type
_entity.pdbx_description
1 polymer ?
#
loop_
_entity_poly.entity_id
_entity_poly.type
_entity_poly.pdbx_seq_one_letter_code
_entity_poly.pdbx_strand_id
1 'polypeptide(L)'
;MHNDIDEDDYAFSIEDLRPIQLTRFDFARYTEGRAAFTRDEWLAAVLRSVGLEPTKLSHRVKMHFIARLAALVEPNFNYIELGPRGTGKSYFFSEFSPYATLISGGQATKATLFYNNARRKVGLVGYWDTVAFDEVGGIKVRDPDTIQIMKDFMANGRFSRGAEVIADASLSFVGNIDVSVQQVVNSNEYDLFQPLPPELDLAVMDRFAAYIPGWEMPKNSSEFLTSNYGFITDYLAEAFHYQFKHTNRYEEVSKRIRLGKAIEGRDEKGIKKTVCAFLKILHPNGPPTDAEFEEYVAYATECRRRVKEQMNKRKPDDEFARIGLSYFKASGEEVVVFCPESKDAIATQEPARRRLRQSEGQPTEAADAPPAVQPAPVIQAAHAEPTAPQATAPVSPVAAPTPSAGPKEQHFTILYGDTGYSYESIMGPYLQGAKTVVIEDPYIRLQHQIQNFVRFCETVLKAGTVKKISLITGHDDKTPLAEMAEKLEELKQSLLELDVELEVKLNPNIHDREIRLDNGWVIKIGRGLDFYQKPSSWFEVGAHDLNLRKCLETKVDIFKAAGA
;
A
#
# COMPACT_ATOMS: atom_id res chain seq x y z
N MET A 1 -26.63 -14.56 8.69
CA MET A 1 -27.61 -13.46 8.71
C MET A 1 -28.91 -13.92 8.08
N HIS A 2 -30.03 -13.56 8.69
CA HIS A 2 -31.36 -13.87 8.14
C HIS A 2 -31.66 -12.80 7.08
N ASN A 3 -31.70 -13.16 5.81
CA ASN A 3 -32.26 -12.28 4.78
C ASN A 3 -33.78 -12.47 4.79
N ASP A 4 -34.54 -11.37 4.67
CA ASP A 4 -35.96 -11.45 4.33
C ASP A 4 -36.05 -12.11 2.96
N ILE A 5 -36.70 -13.27 2.90
CA ILE A 5 -36.72 -14.17 1.74
C ILE A 5 -37.75 -13.63 0.76
N ASP A 6 -37.33 -13.22 -0.43
CA ASP A 6 -38.20 -13.31 -1.61
C ASP A 6 -38.29 -14.78 -2.01
N GLU A 7 -39.43 -15.25 -2.53
CA GLU A 7 -39.76 -16.66 -2.73
C GLU A 7 -38.72 -17.50 -3.52
N ASP A 8 -37.72 -16.86 -4.13
CA ASP A 8 -36.63 -17.48 -4.89
C ASP A 8 -35.23 -17.38 -4.24
N ASP A 9 -35.10 -16.82 -3.02
CA ASP A 9 -33.80 -16.63 -2.36
C ASP A 9 -33.53 -17.71 -1.29
N TYR A 10 -32.28 -18.17 -1.24
CA TYR A 10 -31.84 -19.06 -0.13
C TYR A 10 -31.82 -18.27 1.18
N ALA A 11 -32.35 -18.84 2.25
CA ALA A 11 -32.42 -18.24 3.59
C ALA A 11 -31.05 -17.87 4.17
N PHE A 12 -30.01 -18.54 3.68
CA PHE A 12 -28.61 -18.29 4.08
C PHE A 12 -27.72 -18.27 2.83
N SER A 13 -26.84 -17.31 2.76
CA SER A 13 -25.78 -17.23 1.75
C SER A 13 -24.42 -17.05 2.41
N ILE A 14 -23.40 -17.69 1.84
CA ILE A 14 -22.00 -17.45 2.23
C ILE A 14 -21.55 -16.20 1.50
N GLU A 15 -21.18 -15.15 2.22
CA GLU A 15 -20.71 -13.90 1.64
C GLU A 15 -19.20 -13.86 1.41
N ASP A 16 -18.45 -14.46 2.33
CA ASP A 16 -17.00 -14.59 2.23
C ASP A 16 -16.57 -15.86 2.97
N LEU A 17 -15.53 -16.51 2.47
CA LEU A 17 -14.94 -17.70 3.08
C LEU A 17 -13.43 -17.50 3.18
N ARG A 18 -12.94 -17.37 4.40
CA ARG A 18 -11.51 -17.30 4.68
C ARG A 18 -11.06 -18.49 5.51
N PRO A 19 -10.08 -19.27 5.03
CA PRO A 19 -9.54 -20.38 5.82
C PRO A 19 -8.77 -19.83 7.01
N ILE A 20 -9.02 -20.38 8.21
CA ILE A 20 -8.30 -20.06 9.45
C ILE A 20 -7.67 -21.36 9.95
N GLN A 21 -6.37 -21.31 10.28
CA GLN A 21 -5.62 -22.50 10.73
C GLN A 21 -5.96 -22.92 12.17
N LEU A 22 -6.68 -22.09 12.92
CA LEU A 22 -7.02 -22.33 14.32
C LEU A 22 -8.47 -22.79 14.46
N THR A 23 -8.66 -23.87 15.23
CA THR A 23 -9.98 -24.35 15.61
C THR A 23 -10.51 -23.71 16.90
N ARG A 24 -9.62 -23.19 17.74
CA ARG A 24 -9.97 -22.57 19.02
C ARG A 24 -8.85 -21.65 19.50
N PHE A 25 -9.21 -20.44 19.92
CA PHE A 25 -8.33 -19.48 20.58
C PHE A 25 -8.62 -19.42 22.08
N ASP A 26 -7.56 -19.42 22.91
CA ASP A 26 -7.63 -19.29 24.37
C ASP A 26 -6.83 -18.04 24.81
N PHE A 27 -7.56 -16.99 25.18
CA PHE A 27 -6.96 -15.72 25.60
C PHE A 27 -6.22 -15.84 26.94
N ALA A 28 -6.68 -16.69 27.86
CA ALA A 28 -5.99 -16.88 29.14
C ALA A 28 -4.59 -17.47 28.92
N ARG A 29 -4.50 -18.48 28.04
CA ARG A 29 -3.22 -19.07 27.65
C ARG A 29 -2.31 -18.09 26.90
N TYR A 30 -2.90 -17.21 26.06
CA TYR A 30 -2.16 -16.17 25.36
C TYR A 30 -1.52 -15.17 26.35
N THR A 31 -2.27 -14.70 27.34
CA THR A 31 -1.79 -13.77 28.37
C THR A 31 -0.79 -14.42 29.34
N GLU A 32 -1.01 -15.68 29.70
CA GLU A 32 -0.04 -16.46 30.48
C GLU A 32 1.28 -16.64 29.70
N GLY A 33 1.19 -17.03 28.43
CA GLY A 33 2.36 -17.15 27.54
C GLY A 33 3.13 -15.85 27.44
N ARG A 34 2.43 -14.69 27.35
CA ARG A 34 3.07 -13.38 27.32
C ARG A 34 3.96 -13.12 28.53
N ALA A 35 3.62 -13.61 29.72
CA ALA A 35 4.38 -13.40 30.94
C ALA A 35 5.79 -14.03 30.90
N ALA A 36 6.02 -15.00 30.01
CA ALA A 36 7.33 -15.63 29.83
C ALA A 36 8.33 -14.78 29.01
N PHE A 37 7.89 -13.67 28.43
CA PHE A 37 8.70 -12.81 27.57
C PHE A 37 8.94 -11.46 28.26
N THR A 38 10.12 -10.90 28.07
CA THR A 38 10.34 -9.46 28.24
C THR A 38 9.54 -8.68 27.20
N ARG A 39 9.36 -7.36 27.37
CA ARG A 39 8.69 -6.53 26.37
C ARG A 39 9.35 -6.64 24.99
N ASP A 40 10.67 -6.57 24.94
CA ASP A 40 11.42 -6.54 23.69
C ASP A 40 11.42 -7.88 22.96
N GLU A 41 11.46 -9.00 23.71
CA GLU A 41 11.27 -10.34 23.13
C GLU A 41 9.87 -10.52 22.56
N TRP A 42 8.83 -10.04 23.27
CA TRP A 42 7.46 -10.09 22.80
C TRP A 42 7.25 -9.23 21.57
N LEU A 43 7.75 -7.99 21.59
CA LEU A 43 7.76 -7.09 20.43
C LEU A 43 8.45 -7.76 19.23
N ALA A 44 9.58 -8.44 19.46
CA ALA A 44 10.28 -9.17 18.42
C ALA A 44 9.45 -10.35 17.89
N ALA A 45 8.78 -11.12 18.76
CA ALA A 45 7.90 -12.20 18.34
C ALA A 45 6.72 -11.70 17.50
N VAL A 46 6.07 -10.59 17.89
CA VAL A 46 4.99 -9.95 17.13
C VAL A 46 5.48 -9.50 15.75
N LEU A 47 6.65 -8.85 15.66
CA LEU A 47 7.20 -8.41 14.37
C LEU A 47 7.60 -9.58 13.46
N ARG A 48 8.14 -10.67 14.01
CA ARG A 48 8.43 -11.89 13.25
C ARG A 48 7.17 -12.56 12.73
N SER A 49 6.08 -12.50 13.49
CA SER A 49 4.79 -13.04 13.06
C SER A 49 4.22 -12.34 11.82
N VAL A 50 4.60 -11.08 11.60
CA VAL A 50 4.25 -10.33 10.39
C VAL A 50 5.37 -10.35 9.33
N GLY A 51 6.35 -11.25 9.47
CA GLY A 51 7.40 -11.51 8.49
C GLY A 51 8.65 -10.64 8.60
N LEU A 52 8.78 -9.79 9.64
CA LEU A 52 9.87 -8.82 9.77
C LEU A 52 10.97 -9.31 10.71
N GLU A 53 12.24 -8.99 10.40
CA GLU A 53 13.37 -9.27 11.28
C GLU A 53 13.68 -8.06 12.19
N PRO A 54 13.36 -8.15 13.51
CA PRO A 54 13.45 -7.01 14.42
C PRO A 54 14.87 -6.49 14.62
N THR A 55 15.88 -7.34 14.46
CA THR A 55 17.30 -6.97 14.65
C THR A 55 17.80 -6.01 13.57
N LYS A 56 17.10 -5.94 12.42
CA LYS A 56 17.41 -5.06 11.30
C LYS A 56 16.67 -3.71 11.38
N LEU A 57 15.76 -3.58 12.32
CA LEU A 57 14.91 -2.40 12.46
C LEU A 57 15.35 -1.55 13.68
N SER A 58 15.41 -0.24 13.50
CA SER A 58 15.55 0.68 14.62
C SER A 58 14.35 0.58 15.56
N HIS A 59 14.53 0.94 16.83
CA HIS A 59 13.43 0.92 17.80
C HIS A 59 12.25 1.77 17.34
N ARG A 60 12.48 2.95 16.78
CA ARG A 60 11.45 3.83 16.24
C ARG A 60 10.64 3.16 15.11
N VAL A 61 11.31 2.50 14.17
CA VAL A 61 10.64 1.77 13.08
C VAL A 61 9.80 0.60 13.62
N LYS A 62 10.28 -0.10 14.66
CA LYS A 62 9.47 -1.14 15.33
C LYS A 62 8.18 -0.57 15.90
N MET A 63 8.23 0.61 16.52
CA MET A 63 7.04 1.30 17.05
C MET A 63 6.06 1.70 15.94
N HIS A 64 6.55 2.10 14.76
CA HIS A 64 5.69 2.36 13.60
C HIS A 64 4.95 1.09 13.14
N PHE A 65 5.62 -0.05 13.10
CA PHE A 65 4.97 -1.32 12.75
C PHE A 65 3.93 -1.74 13.80
N ILE A 66 4.20 -1.52 15.10
CA ILE A 66 3.20 -1.75 16.15
C ILE A 66 2.00 -0.80 15.99
N ALA A 67 2.25 0.47 15.68
CA ALA A 67 1.17 1.44 15.44
C ALA A 67 0.30 1.06 14.22
N ARG A 68 0.89 0.48 13.17
CA ARG A 68 0.16 -0.03 12.01
C ARG A 68 -0.82 -1.15 12.38
N LEU A 69 -0.49 -1.97 13.38
CA LEU A 69 -1.35 -3.02 13.90
C LEU A 69 -2.49 -2.50 14.80
N ALA A 70 -2.44 -1.23 15.21
CA ALA A 70 -3.37 -0.67 16.19
C ALA A 70 -4.85 -0.78 15.76
N ALA A 71 -5.13 -0.59 14.48
CA ALA A 71 -6.50 -0.69 13.96
C ALA A 71 -7.08 -2.12 14.03
N LEU A 72 -6.22 -3.14 14.08
CA LEU A 72 -6.62 -4.54 14.19
C LEU A 72 -6.96 -4.97 15.62
N VAL A 73 -6.67 -4.13 16.62
CA VAL A 73 -6.81 -4.48 18.04
C VAL A 73 -7.62 -3.46 18.84
N GLU A 74 -7.78 -2.23 18.35
CA GLU A 74 -8.50 -1.16 19.03
C GLU A 74 -9.73 -0.71 18.22
N PRO A 75 -10.96 -0.82 18.76
CA PRO A 75 -12.17 -0.43 18.05
C PRO A 75 -12.21 1.05 17.71
N ASN A 76 -12.77 1.38 16.54
CA ASN A 76 -12.90 2.76 16.06
C ASN A 76 -11.59 3.56 16.16
N PHE A 77 -10.47 2.90 15.83
CA PHE A 77 -9.16 3.52 15.71
C PHE A 77 -8.93 3.94 14.26
N ASN A 78 -9.32 5.18 13.97
CA ASN A 78 -9.19 5.70 12.62
C ASN A 78 -7.81 6.34 12.46
N TYR A 79 -7.04 5.93 11.47
CA TYR A 79 -5.69 6.47 11.27
C TYR A 79 -5.33 6.62 9.80
N ILE A 80 -4.29 7.39 9.55
CA ILE A 80 -3.71 7.55 8.22
C ILE A 80 -2.23 7.18 8.24
N GLU A 81 -1.80 6.50 7.18
CA GLU A 81 -0.40 6.20 6.91
C GLU A 81 -0.09 6.52 5.45
N LEU A 82 0.74 7.53 5.23
CA LEU A 82 1.22 7.89 3.92
C LEU A 82 2.74 7.73 3.86
N GLY A 83 3.24 7.24 2.73
CA GLY A 83 4.68 7.00 2.58
C GLY A 83 5.02 6.40 1.22
N PRO A 84 6.28 6.08 0.94
CA PRO A 84 6.71 5.53 -0.33
C PRO A 84 6.06 4.17 -0.61
N ARG A 85 6.04 3.80 -1.90
CA ARG A 85 5.56 2.48 -2.35
C ARG A 85 6.47 1.37 -1.85
N GLY A 86 5.89 0.18 -1.63
CA GLY A 86 6.64 -1.02 -1.27
C GLY A 86 7.06 -1.12 0.19
N THR A 87 6.38 -0.42 1.11
CA THR A 87 6.60 -0.54 2.58
C THR A 87 5.63 -1.51 3.26
N GLY A 88 4.86 -2.30 2.50
CA GLY A 88 3.95 -3.33 3.01
C GLY A 88 2.68 -2.79 3.66
N LYS A 89 2.22 -1.56 3.36
CA LYS A 89 1.03 -0.95 3.96
C LYS A 89 -0.22 -1.81 3.83
N SER A 90 -0.51 -2.28 2.62
CA SER A 90 -1.73 -3.03 2.30
C SER A 90 -1.72 -4.46 2.84
N TYR A 91 -0.53 -5.08 2.98
CA TYR A 91 -0.33 -6.46 3.43
C TYR A 91 -1.04 -6.79 4.75
N PHE A 92 -1.02 -5.86 5.72
CA PHE A 92 -1.63 -6.07 7.03
C PHE A 92 -3.15 -6.22 6.98
N PHE A 93 -3.80 -5.71 5.93
CA PHE A 93 -5.25 -5.75 5.78
C PHE A 93 -5.73 -6.81 4.79
N SER A 94 -4.88 -7.20 3.83
CA SER A 94 -5.24 -8.22 2.84
C SER A 94 -4.80 -9.63 3.24
N GLU A 95 -3.61 -9.76 3.87
CA GLU A 95 -2.98 -11.07 4.08
C GLU A 95 -2.82 -11.45 5.57
N PHE A 96 -2.58 -10.45 6.45
CA PHE A 96 -2.29 -10.75 7.85
C PHE A 96 -3.55 -11.08 8.64
N SER A 97 -4.62 -10.29 8.53
CA SER A 97 -5.80 -10.44 9.37
C SER A 97 -7.02 -10.89 8.56
N PRO A 98 -7.64 -12.03 8.90
CA PRO A 98 -8.92 -12.45 8.31
C PRO A 98 -10.09 -11.56 8.75
N TYR A 99 -9.90 -10.66 9.71
CA TYR A 99 -10.89 -9.71 10.24
C TYR A 99 -10.77 -8.31 9.66
N ALA A 100 -9.89 -8.10 8.69
CA ALA A 100 -9.75 -6.85 7.96
C ALA A 100 -10.15 -7.00 6.50
N THR A 101 -10.61 -5.91 5.89
CA THR A 101 -10.88 -5.84 4.46
C THR A 101 -10.22 -4.63 3.84
N LEU A 102 -9.80 -4.77 2.58
CA LEU A 102 -9.11 -3.74 1.83
C LEU A 102 -10.00 -3.25 0.68
N ILE A 103 -10.20 -1.94 0.60
CA ILE A 103 -10.83 -1.27 -0.54
C ILE A 103 -9.70 -0.66 -1.36
N SER A 104 -9.39 -1.26 -2.49
CA SER A 104 -8.33 -0.79 -3.38
C SER A 104 -8.97 -0.12 -4.59
N GLY A 105 -8.76 1.19 -4.71
CA GLY A 105 -9.28 2.01 -5.81
C GLY A 105 -10.79 1.88 -6.03
N GLY A 106 -11.48 2.92 -6.45
CA GLY A 106 -12.89 2.80 -6.80
C GLY A 106 -13.84 3.66 -5.96
N GLN A 107 -15.15 3.41 -6.09
CA GLN A 107 -16.17 4.19 -5.40
C GLN A 107 -16.48 3.62 -4.01
N ALA A 108 -16.12 4.35 -2.97
CA ALA A 108 -16.63 4.12 -1.63
C ALA A 108 -18.05 4.69 -1.53
N THR A 109 -19.06 3.84 -1.69
CA THR A 109 -20.47 4.26 -1.59
C THR A 109 -21.00 4.07 -0.18
N LYS A 110 -22.05 4.84 0.16
CA LYS A 110 -22.74 4.64 1.46
C LYS A 110 -23.33 3.24 1.60
N ALA A 111 -23.79 2.63 0.51
CA ALA A 111 -24.36 1.28 0.52
C ALA A 111 -23.29 0.23 0.82
N THR A 112 -22.10 0.39 0.26
CA THR A 112 -20.98 -0.54 0.49
C THR A 112 -20.40 -0.38 1.90
N LEU A 113 -20.17 0.86 2.33
CA LEU A 113 -19.49 1.11 3.61
C LEU A 113 -20.41 0.96 4.81
N PHE A 114 -21.59 1.56 4.77
CA PHE A 114 -22.43 1.78 5.93
C PHE A 114 -23.73 0.99 5.90
N TYR A 115 -24.63 1.28 4.98
CA TYR A 115 -25.93 0.61 4.92
C TYR A 115 -26.53 0.60 3.50
N ASN A 116 -26.90 -0.57 3.03
CA ASN A 116 -27.61 -0.77 1.77
C ASN A 116 -29.13 -0.79 2.01
N ASN A 117 -29.82 0.29 1.67
CA ASN A 117 -31.28 0.40 1.87
C ASN A 117 -32.08 -0.60 1.04
N ALA A 118 -31.64 -0.88 -0.20
CA ALA A 118 -32.35 -1.82 -1.09
C ALA A 118 -32.34 -3.24 -0.55
N ARG A 119 -31.18 -3.64 0.05
CA ARG A 119 -31.01 -4.98 0.66
C ARG A 119 -31.24 -5.00 2.16
N ARG A 120 -31.58 -3.86 2.78
CA ARG A 120 -31.73 -3.69 4.25
C ARG A 120 -30.56 -4.26 5.06
N LYS A 121 -29.34 -4.10 4.57
CA LYS A 121 -28.13 -4.74 5.08
C LYS A 121 -27.08 -3.70 5.50
N VAL A 122 -26.46 -3.93 6.66
CA VAL A 122 -25.31 -3.14 7.12
C VAL A 122 -24.14 -3.37 6.16
N GLY A 123 -23.36 -2.33 5.86
CA GLY A 123 -22.18 -2.39 5.00
C GLY A 123 -20.94 -2.91 5.73
N LEU A 124 -19.78 -2.74 5.09
CA LEU A 124 -18.50 -3.30 5.56
C LEU A 124 -18.17 -2.98 7.01
N VAL A 125 -18.48 -1.77 7.49
CA VAL A 125 -18.21 -1.37 8.89
C VAL A 125 -18.95 -2.19 9.94
N GLY A 126 -20.00 -2.91 9.56
CA GLY A 126 -20.74 -3.77 10.48
C GLY A 126 -20.20 -5.21 10.57
N TYR A 127 -19.28 -5.60 9.69
CA TYR A 127 -18.78 -6.99 9.61
C TYR A 127 -17.31 -7.11 9.97
N TRP A 128 -16.50 -6.11 9.59
CA TRP A 128 -15.07 -6.15 9.72
C TRP A 128 -14.59 -5.39 10.94
N ASP A 129 -13.52 -5.85 11.57
CA ASP A 129 -12.83 -5.08 12.62
C ASP A 129 -12.12 -3.87 12.02
N THR A 130 -11.62 -4.03 10.79
CA THR A 130 -10.94 -2.95 10.08
C THR A 130 -11.35 -2.89 8.62
N VAL A 131 -11.69 -1.69 8.16
CA VAL A 131 -11.90 -1.36 6.75
C VAL A 131 -10.77 -0.43 6.32
N ALA A 132 -9.87 -0.92 5.49
CA ALA A 132 -8.73 -0.15 5.00
C ALA A 132 -8.98 0.37 3.59
N PHE A 133 -8.69 1.65 3.39
CA PHE A 133 -8.70 2.30 2.08
C PHE A 133 -7.27 2.33 1.56
N ASP A 134 -7.00 1.53 0.53
CA ASP A 134 -5.70 1.54 -0.15
C ASP A 134 -5.70 2.53 -1.33
N GLU A 135 -4.52 3.03 -1.66
CA GLU A 135 -4.36 4.06 -2.67
C GLU A 135 -5.34 5.23 -2.46
N VAL A 136 -5.36 5.75 -1.23
CA VAL A 136 -6.35 6.74 -0.78
C VAL A 136 -6.54 7.92 -1.76
N GLY A 137 -5.50 8.30 -2.52
CA GLY A 137 -5.60 9.33 -3.56
C GLY A 137 -6.51 8.98 -4.75
N GLY A 138 -6.80 7.69 -4.94
CA GLY A 138 -7.68 7.18 -5.99
C GLY A 138 -9.13 6.96 -5.57
N ILE A 139 -9.44 7.16 -4.29
CA ILE A 139 -10.79 6.94 -3.76
C ILE A 139 -11.72 8.06 -4.22
N LYS A 140 -12.84 7.68 -4.82
CA LYS A 140 -13.87 8.61 -5.26
C LYS A 140 -15.08 8.52 -4.31
N VAL A 141 -15.24 9.51 -3.46
CA VAL A 141 -16.45 9.67 -2.63
C VAL A 141 -17.31 10.77 -3.24
N ARG A 142 -18.17 10.39 -4.18
CA ARG A 142 -18.96 11.37 -4.95
C ARG A 142 -20.13 11.98 -4.18
N ASP A 143 -20.60 11.30 -3.14
CA ASP A 143 -21.80 11.66 -2.42
C ASP A 143 -21.45 12.38 -1.10
N PRO A 144 -21.81 13.66 -0.94
CA PRO A 144 -21.57 14.43 0.29
C PRO A 144 -22.15 13.76 1.54
N ASP A 145 -23.30 13.07 1.42
CA ASP A 145 -23.89 12.34 2.55
C ASP A 145 -22.99 11.22 3.03
N THR A 146 -22.24 10.56 2.12
CA THR A 146 -21.28 9.52 2.50
C THR A 146 -20.18 10.09 3.39
N ILE A 147 -19.67 11.29 3.07
CA ILE A 147 -18.68 11.98 3.89
C ILE A 147 -19.27 12.35 5.26
N GLN A 148 -20.51 12.83 5.31
CA GLN A 148 -21.14 13.19 6.57
C GLN A 148 -21.34 11.95 7.46
N ILE A 149 -21.83 10.85 6.93
CA ILE A 149 -21.97 9.58 7.64
C ILE A 149 -20.61 9.08 8.14
N MET A 150 -19.55 9.18 7.30
CA MET A 150 -18.19 8.84 7.67
C MET A 150 -17.70 9.67 8.86
N LYS A 151 -17.93 10.98 8.84
CA LYS A 151 -17.60 11.86 9.98
C LYS A 151 -18.27 11.44 11.27
N ASP A 152 -19.56 11.14 11.22
CA ASP A 152 -20.34 10.74 12.41
C ASP A 152 -19.85 9.37 12.92
N PHE A 153 -19.62 8.42 12.03
CA PHE A 153 -19.07 7.11 12.36
C PHE A 153 -17.67 7.19 12.98
N MET A 154 -16.75 7.93 12.36
CA MET A 154 -15.38 8.11 12.88
C MET A 154 -15.38 8.79 14.27
N ALA A 155 -16.34 9.69 14.53
CA ALA A 155 -16.44 10.36 15.82
C ALA A 155 -16.90 9.42 16.94
N ASN A 156 -17.93 8.61 16.69
CA ASN A 156 -18.67 7.94 17.75
C ASN A 156 -18.92 6.44 17.53
N GLY A 157 -18.48 5.84 16.41
CA GLY A 157 -18.82 4.46 16.06
C GLY A 157 -20.31 4.26 15.73
N ARG A 158 -21.02 5.34 15.38
CA ARG A 158 -22.46 5.31 15.12
C ARG A 158 -22.79 6.06 13.85
N PHE A 159 -23.82 5.60 13.17
CA PHE A 159 -24.42 6.33 12.05
C PHE A 159 -25.91 6.03 11.99
N SER A 160 -26.67 6.98 11.42
CA SER A 160 -28.12 6.82 11.24
C SER A 160 -28.46 6.81 9.77
N ARG A 161 -29.24 5.79 9.37
CA ARG A 161 -29.80 5.69 8.03
C ARG A 161 -31.10 4.88 8.05
N GLY A 162 -32.19 5.54 8.47
CA GLY A 162 -33.46 4.87 8.73
C GLY A 162 -33.52 4.18 10.10
N ALA A 163 -32.39 3.62 10.56
CA ALA A 163 -32.17 3.12 11.92
C ALA A 163 -30.80 3.57 12.41
N GLU A 164 -30.63 3.70 13.73
CA GLU A 164 -29.30 3.92 14.32
C GLU A 164 -28.53 2.59 14.31
N VAL A 165 -27.33 2.62 13.74
CA VAL A 165 -26.41 1.47 13.69
C VAL A 165 -25.17 1.81 14.50
N ILE A 166 -24.79 0.90 15.39
CA ILE A 166 -23.53 0.94 16.15
C ILE A 166 -22.59 -0.09 15.53
N ALA A 167 -21.38 0.33 15.21
CA ALA A 167 -20.35 -0.53 14.70
C ALA A 167 -18.97 -0.10 15.20
N ASP A 168 -18.09 -1.08 15.38
CA ASP A 168 -16.79 -0.89 16.03
C ASP A 168 -15.63 -0.75 15.05
N ALA A 169 -15.86 -0.96 13.76
CA ALA A 169 -14.80 -1.01 12.76
C ALA A 169 -13.89 0.22 12.79
N SER A 170 -12.61 -0.03 12.66
CA SER A 170 -11.58 0.99 12.47
C SER A 170 -11.44 1.33 10.99
N LEU A 171 -11.33 2.61 10.64
CA LEU A 171 -11.06 3.05 9.27
C LEU A 171 -9.58 3.39 9.13
N SER A 172 -8.90 2.69 8.26
CA SER A 172 -7.48 2.89 7.97
C SER A 172 -7.29 3.47 6.57
N PHE A 173 -6.58 4.60 6.49
CA PHE A 173 -6.34 5.29 5.22
C PHE A 173 -4.86 5.14 4.87
N VAL A 174 -4.55 4.34 3.85
CA VAL A 174 -3.17 4.10 3.42
C VAL A 174 -2.96 4.59 2.00
N GLY A 175 -1.81 5.20 1.76
CA GLY A 175 -1.53 5.78 0.45
C GLY A 175 -0.06 6.09 0.21
N ASN A 176 0.23 6.61 -0.97
CA ASN A 176 1.58 6.92 -1.38
C ASN A 176 1.83 8.43 -1.35
N ILE A 177 3.04 8.81 -0.92
CA ILE A 177 3.59 10.15 -1.11
C ILE A 177 4.68 10.01 -2.17
N ASP A 178 4.47 10.64 -3.32
CA ASP A 178 5.39 10.55 -4.47
C ASP A 178 6.42 11.71 -4.48
N VAL A 179 6.31 12.63 -3.52
CA VAL A 179 7.23 13.77 -3.34
C VAL A 179 8.04 13.63 -2.06
N SER A 180 9.20 14.28 -2.02
CA SER A 180 10.04 14.31 -0.81
C SER A 180 9.29 14.96 0.35
N VAL A 181 9.21 14.27 1.47
CA VAL A 181 8.60 14.79 2.72
C VAL A 181 9.27 16.11 3.13
N GLN A 182 10.60 16.19 3.00
CA GLN A 182 11.35 17.41 3.31
C GLN A 182 10.93 18.59 2.42
N GLN A 183 10.65 18.34 1.14
CA GLN A 183 10.15 19.38 0.23
C GLN A 183 8.74 19.82 0.64
N VAL A 184 7.85 18.88 0.96
CA VAL A 184 6.50 19.17 1.42
C VAL A 184 6.51 19.96 2.73
N VAL A 185 7.32 19.56 3.71
CA VAL A 185 7.43 20.25 5.01
C VAL A 185 7.97 21.68 4.85
N ASN A 186 8.93 21.90 3.93
CA ASN A 186 9.48 23.21 3.66
C ASN A 186 8.61 24.09 2.75
N SER A 187 7.68 23.51 2.00
CA SER A 187 6.71 24.25 1.19
C SER A 187 5.70 24.99 2.06
N ASN A 188 5.21 26.12 1.59
CA ASN A 188 4.07 26.82 2.19
C ASN A 188 2.75 26.48 1.48
N GLU A 189 2.81 25.79 0.32
CA GLU A 189 1.64 25.45 -0.51
C GLU A 189 1.14 24.03 -0.29
N TYR A 190 2.04 23.10 0.10
CA TYR A 190 1.73 21.68 0.21
C TYR A 190 1.82 21.21 1.65
N ASP A 191 0.92 20.32 2.04
CA ASP A 191 0.91 19.60 3.31
C ASP A 191 0.98 18.08 3.10
N LEU A 192 1.24 17.34 4.17
CA LEU A 192 1.37 15.88 4.09
C LEU A 192 0.03 15.14 3.90
N PHE A 193 -1.11 15.84 3.87
CA PHE A 193 -2.41 15.30 3.47
C PHE A 193 -2.71 15.48 1.97
N GLN A 194 -1.78 16.08 1.21
CA GLN A 194 -1.97 16.30 -0.24
C GLN A 194 -2.48 15.07 -1.01
N PRO A 195 -2.02 13.82 -0.71
CA PRO A 195 -2.54 12.65 -1.40
C PRO A 195 -4.01 12.32 -1.16
N LEU A 196 -4.64 12.89 -0.13
CA LEU A 196 -6.06 12.67 0.15
C LEU A 196 -6.95 13.35 -0.89
N PRO A 197 -8.08 12.72 -1.27
CA PRO A 197 -9.09 13.38 -2.09
C PRO A 197 -9.59 14.68 -1.45
N PRO A 198 -9.87 15.72 -2.23
CA PRO A 198 -10.32 17.02 -1.69
C PRO A 198 -11.66 16.93 -0.95
N GLU A 199 -12.47 15.92 -1.22
CA GLU A 199 -13.73 15.64 -0.53
C GLU A 199 -13.53 15.24 0.93
N LEU A 200 -12.36 14.67 1.28
CA LEU A 200 -11.99 14.42 2.68
C LEU A 200 -11.46 15.71 3.30
N ASP A 201 -12.38 16.49 3.85
CA ASP A 201 -12.09 17.80 4.43
C ASP A 201 -11.35 17.73 5.79
N LEU A 202 -11.02 18.90 6.34
CA LEU A 202 -10.36 19.02 7.64
C LEU A 202 -11.15 18.34 8.77
N ALA A 203 -12.48 18.28 8.67
CA ALA A 203 -13.28 17.64 9.70
C ALA A 203 -13.11 16.10 9.70
N VAL A 204 -12.86 15.49 8.54
CA VAL A 204 -12.44 14.07 8.45
C VAL A 204 -11.03 13.91 9.01
N MET A 205 -10.09 14.77 8.60
CA MET A 205 -8.69 14.72 9.04
C MET A 205 -8.56 14.82 10.55
N ASP A 206 -9.31 15.71 11.19
CA ASP A 206 -9.32 15.89 12.65
C ASP A 206 -9.84 14.67 13.42
N ARG A 207 -10.46 13.70 12.74
CA ARG A 207 -10.92 12.44 13.33
C ARG A 207 -9.88 11.31 13.24
N PHE A 208 -8.73 11.54 12.60
CA PHE A 208 -7.63 10.59 12.67
C PHE A 208 -7.02 10.60 14.08
N ALA A 209 -7.03 9.45 14.73
CA ALA A 209 -6.36 9.25 16.01
C ALA A 209 -4.84 9.41 15.87
N ALA A 210 -4.28 8.98 14.74
CA ALA A 210 -2.86 8.99 14.48
C ALA A 210 -2.55 9.23 12.99
N TYR A 211 -1.42 9.90 12.73
CA TYR A 211 -0.77 9.92 11.43
C TYR A 211 0.57 9.20 11.57
N ILE A 212 0.66 8.00 11.02
CA ILE A 212 1.87 7.17 11.05
C ILE A 212 2.79 7.60 9.90
N PRO A 213 4.07 7.91 10.17
CA PRO A 213 5.01 8.36 9.14
C PRO A 213 5.52 7.18 8.30
N GLY A 214 4.77 6.76 7.29
CA GLY A 214 5.14 5.65 6.41
C GLY A 214 6.44 5.89 5.63
N TRP A 215 6.92 7.12 5.55
CA TRP A 215 8.21 7.47 4.95
C TRP A 215 9.42 7.11 5.81
N GLU A 216 9.23 6.84 7.11
CA GLU A 216 10.29 6.34 7.98
C GLU A 216 10.43 4.82 7.93
N MET A 217 9.48 4.12 7.29
CA MET A 217 9.52 2.67 7.17
C MET A 217 10.37 2.22 5.98
N PRO A 218 11.15 1.16 6.13
CA PRO A 218 11.95 0.62 5.05
C PRO A 218 11.07 0.04 3.95
N LYS A 219 11.56 0.08 2.71
CA LYS A 219 10.95 -0.67 1.61
C LYS A 219 11.15 -2.16 1.86
N ASN A 220 10.16 -2.97 1.51
CA ASN A 220 10.25 -4.42 1.59
C ASN A 220 11.43 -4.91 0.73
N SER A 221 12.40 -5.52 1.40
CA SER A 221 13.51 -6.21 0.78
C SER A 221 13.80 -7.47 1.59
N SER A 222 14.50 -8.44 0.99
CA SER A 222 14.89 -9.68 1.67
C SER A 222 15.70 -9.44 2.95
N GLU A 223 16.38 -8.30 3.06
CA GLU A 223 17.17 -7.90 4.23
C GLU A 223 16.32 -7.74 5.49
N PHE A 224 15.07 -7.26 5.35
CA PHE A 224 14.17 -7.02 6.48
C PHE A 224 13.22 -8.18 6.75
N LEU A 225 13.22 -9.22 5.92
CA LEU A 225 12.41 -10.41 6.14
C LEU A 225 13.07 -11.34 7.15
N THR A 226 12.25 -11.96 7.99
CA THR A 226 12.74 -12.91 9.00
C THR A 226 12.73 -14.34 8.49
N SER A 227 13.76 -15.11 8.88
CA SER A 227 13.77 -16.57 8.81
C SER A 227 13.58 -17.20 10.20
N ASN A 228 13.39 -16.39 11.23
CA ASN A 228 13.22 -16.81 12.61
C ASN A 228 11.75 -17.05 12.94
N TYR A 229 11.50 -17.76 14.04
CA TYR A 229 10.15 -18.09 14.49
C TYR A 229 9.42 -16.88 15.05
N GLY A 230 8.15 -16.74 14.66
CA GLY A 230 7.12 -15.89 15.25
C GLY A 230 5.91 -16.75 15.63
N PHE A 231 4.81 -16.12 15.96
CA PHE A 231 3.52 -16.82 16.08
C PHE A 231 2.98 -17.17 14.70
N ILE A 232 2.15 -18.19 14.62
CA ILE A 232 1.30 -18.42 13.45
C ILE A 232 0.45 -17.16 13.25
N THR A 233 0.39 -16.65 12.03
CA THR A 233 -0.30 -15.39 11.69
C THR A 233 -1.76 -15.41 12.16
N ASP A 234 -2.49 -16.50 11.90
CA ASP A 234 -3.87 -16.67 12.33
C ASP A 234 -4.01 -16.64 13.86
N TYR A 235 -3.06 -17.22 14.61
CA TYR A 235 -3.08 -17.18 16.07
C TYR A 235 -2.97 -15.75 16.60
N LEU A 236 -2.09 -14.94 16.02
CA LEU A 236 -1.95 -13.55 16.43
C LEU A 236 -3.15 -12.71 16.00
N ALA A 237 -3.70 -12.98 14.81
CA ALA A 237 -4.91 -12.31 14.33
C ALA A 237 -6.12 -12.62 15.23
N GLU A 238 -6.29 -13.87 15.67
CA GLU A 238 -7.32 -14.26 16.65
C GLU A 238 -7.11 -13.55 18.00
N ALA A 239 -5.87 -13.44 18.49
CA ALA A 239 -5.57 -12.72 19.72
C ALA A 239 -5.94 -11.24 19.61
N PHE A 240 -5.73 -10.63 18.45
CA PHE A 240 -6.10 -9.23 18.19
C PHE A 240 -7.61 -9.07 18.08
N HIS A 241 -8.28 -9.94 17.34
CA HIS A 241 -9.73 -9.95 17.22
C HIS A 241 -10.43 -10.13 18.57
N TYR A 242 -9.95 -11.08 19.39
CA TYR A 242 -10.46 -11.24 20.75
C TYR A 242 -10.34 -9.95 21.57
N GLN A 243 -9.16 -9.32 21.55
CA GLN A 243 -8.94 -8.08 22.28
C GLN A 243 -9.72 -6.90 21.70
N PHE A 244 -9.93 -6.87 20.38
CA PHE A 244 -10.78 -5.89 19.73
C PHE A 244 -12.21 -5.94 20.28
N LYS A 245 -12.78 -7.12 20.43
CA LYS A 245 -14.17 -7.34 20.87
C LYS A 245 -14.34 -7.31 22.39
N HIS A 246 -13.37 -7.81 23.15
CA HIS A 246 -13.58 -8.15 24.56
C HIS A 246 -12.67 -7.39 25.54
N THR A 247 -11.66 -6.66 25.08
CA THR A 247 -10.73 -5.95 25.97
C THR A 247 -10.85 -4.45 25.83
N ASN A 248 -11.06 -3.76 26.97
CA ASN A 248 -11.07 -2.30 27.04
C ASN A 248 -10.01 -1.82 28.03
N ARG A 249 -9.01 -1.06 27.54
CA ARG A 249 -7.94 -0.48 28.35
C ARG A 249 -8.09 1.04 28.54
N TYR A 250 -9.18 1.62 28.02
CA TYR A 250 -9.34 3.08 27.98
C TYR A 250 -9.42 3.72 29.37
N GLU A 251 -10.09 3.06 30.32
CA GLU A 251 -10.19 3.56 31.70
C GLU A 251 -8.83 3.51 32.43
N GLU A 252 -8.07 2.43 32.25
CA GLU A 252 -6.70 2.29 32.78
C GLU A 252 -5.79 3.40 32.25
N VAL A 253 -5.80 3.63 30.94
CA VAL A 253 -5.03 4.70 30.31
C VAL A 253 -5.48 6.06 30.83
N SER A 254 -6.80 6.30 30.94
CA SER A 254 -7.34 7.57 31.39
C SER A 254 -6.96 7.93 32.84
N LYS A 255 -6.81 6.94 33.70
CA LYS A 255 -6.38 7.15 35.09
C LYS A 255 -4.89 7.49 35.20
N ARG A 256 -4.08 7.05 34.25
CA ARG A 256 -2.62 7.17 34.32
C ARG A 256 -2.07 8.32 33.50
N ILE A 257 -2.68 8.62 32.36
CA ILE A 257 -2.20 9.65 31.44
C ILE A 257 -2.49 11.05 31.97
N ARG A 258 -1.49 11.93 31.86
CA ARG A 258 -1.64 13.37 32.16
C ARG A 258 -1.21 14.16 30.93
N LEU A 259 -2.15 14.86 30.33
CA LEU A 259 -1.95 15.60 29.09
C LEU A 259 -1.92 17.12 29.35
N GLY A 260 -1.22 17.85 28.48
CA GLY A 260 -1.09 19.30 28.58
C GLY A 260 -2.36 20.05 28.21
N LYS A 261 -2.43 21.33 28.58
CA LYS A 261 -3.62 22.17 28.44
C LYS A 261 -4.01 22.48 26.98
N ALA A 262 -3.10 22.34 26.04
CA ALA A 262 -3.37 22.59 24.61
C ALA A 262 -4.08 21.39 23.93
N ILE A 263 -4.20 20.25 24.62
CA ILE A 263 -4.83 19.04 24.10
C ILE A 263 -6.35 19.15 24.24
N GLU A 264 -7.04 19.05 23.13
CA GLU A 264 -8.51 19.09 23.05
C GLU A 264 -9.10 17.66 23.06
N GLY A 265 -10.43 17.55 23.20
CA GLY A 265 -11.09 16.26 23.38
C GLY A 265 -10.84 15.23 22.28
N ARG A 266 -10.68 15.64 21.00
CA ARG A 266 -10.33 14.74 19.91
C ARG A 266 -8.86 14.30 19.96
N ASP A 267 -7.98 15.21 20.36
CA ASP A 267 -6.55 14.90 20.54
C ASP A 267 -6.38 13.91 21.68
N GLU A 268 -7.02 14.18 22.82
CA GLU A 268 -7.03 13.29 23.99
C GLU A 268 -7.56 11.90 23.63
N LYS A 269 -8.69 11.82 22.90
CA LYS A 269 -9.27 10.54 22.43
C LYS A 269 -8.29 9.78 21.53
N GLY A 270 -7.67 10.46 20.56
CA GLY A 270 -6.73 9.85 19.63
C GLY A 270 -5.48 9.33 20.35
N ILE A 271 -4.89 10.14 21.23
CA ILE A 271 -3.72 9.75 22.03
C ILE A 271 -4.06 8.55 22.91
N LYS A 272 -5.15 8.60 23.68
CA LYS A 272 -5.56 7.50 24.56
C LYS A 272 -5.80 6.20 23.78
N LYS A 273 -6.48 6.24 22.65
CA LYS A 273 -6.73 5.07 21.81
C LYS A 273 -5.43 4.47 21.27
N THR A 274 -4.48 5.30 20.85
CA THR A 274 -3.15 4.84 20.41
C THR A 274 -2.43 4.12 21.54
N VAL A 275 -2.42 4.68 22.75
CA VAL A 275 -1.84 4.04 23.93
C VAL A 275 -2.57 2.73 24.26
N CYS A 276 -3.91 2.70 24.22
CA CYS A 276 -4.70 1.48 24.44
C CYS A 276 -4.29 0.36 23.47
N ALA A 277 -4.12 0.68 22.18
CA ALA A 277 -3.68 -0.29 21.19
C ALA A 277 -2.29 -0.85 21.52
N PHE A 278 -1.33 0.00 21.90
CA PHE A 278 0.00 -0.44 22.33
C PHE A 278 -0.07 -1.36 23.56
N LEU A 279 -0.91 -1.04 24.56
CA LEU A 279 -1.10 -1.90 25.73
C LEU A 279 -1.71 -3.25 25.35
N LYS A 280 -2.69 -3.29 24.46
CA LYS A 280 -3.29 -4.54 23.99
C LYS A 280 -2.28 -5.41 23.24
N ILE A 281 -1.45 -4.81 22.40
CA ILE A 281 -0.46 -5.55 21.60
C ILE A 281 0.73 -5.99 22.48
N LEU A 282 1.31 -5.10 23.27
CA LEU A 282 2.58 -5.33 23.96
C LEU A 282 2.44 -5.80 25.41
N HIS A 283 1.32 -5.49 26.05
CA HIS A 283 1.05 -5.80 27.45
C HIS A 283 -0.35 -6.42 27.67
N PRO A 284 -0.72 -7.49 26.93
CA PRO A 284 -2.05 -8.09 27.08
C PRO A 284 -2.26 -8.72 28.45
N ASN A 285 -1.20 -9.00 29.21
CA ASN A 285 -1.20 -9.67 30.50
C ASN A 285 -1.15 -8.73 31.72
N GLY A 286 -1.02 -7.42 31.52
CA GLY A 286 -0.95 -6.48 32.66
C GLY A 286 -0.52 -5.06 32.28
N PRO A 287 -0.22 -4.21 33.26
CA PRO A 287 0.24 -2.85 33.01
C PRO A 287 1.72 -2.81 32.59
N PRO A 288 2.13 -1.83 31.77
CA PRO A 288 3.52 -1.55 31.48
C PRO A 288 4.21 -0.86 32.67
N THR A 289 5.53 -0.81 32.66
CA THR A 289 6.32 0.08 33.52
C THR A 289 6.01 1.55 33.21
N ASP A 290 6.40 2.47 34.10
CA ASP A 290 6.21 3.90 33.87
C ASP A 290 6.98 4.40 32.65
N ALA A 291 8.21 3.93 32.46
CA ALA A 291 9.02 4.30 31.31
C ALA A 291 8.42 3.82 29.97
N GLU A 292 7.90 2.60 29.93
CA GLU A 292 7.22 2.06 28.75
C GLU A 292 5.92 2.82 28.46
N PHE A 293 5.15 3.15 29.52
CA PHE A 293 3.93 3.93 29.35
C PHE A 293 4.21 5.34 28.83
N GLU A 294 5.23 6.02 29.36
CA GLU A 294 5.69 7.32 28.89
C GLU A 294 6.14 7.29 27.44
N GLU A 295 6.85 6.24 27.02
CA GLU A 295 7.23 6.01 25.62
C GLU A 295 6.01 5.93 24.71
N TYR A 296 4.97 5.18 25.10
CA TYR A 296 3.75 5.05 24.31
C TYR A 296 2.97 6.36 24.25
N VAL A 297 2.91 7.11 25.35
CA VAL A 297 2.29 8.44 25.40
C VAL A 297 3.04 9.42 24.49
N ALA A 298 4.37 9.43 24.53
CA ALA A 298 5.19 10.28 23.68
C ALA A 298 4.93 9.99 22.20
N TYR A 299 4.96 8.71 21.81
CA TYR A 299 4.71 8.27 20.45
C TYR A 299 3.27 8.61 19.98
N ALA A 300 2.27 8.33 20.80
CA ALA A 300 0.88 8.65 20.50
C ALA A 300 0.64 10.15 20.33
N THR A 301 1.27 10.95 21.19
CA THR A 301 1.20 12.42 21.12
C THR A 301 1.87 12.95 19.85
N GLU A 302 3.00 12.37 19.43
CA GLU A 302 3.68 12.71 18.17
C GLU A 302 2.77 12.41 16.96
N CYS A 303 2.20 11.21 16.91
CA CYS A 303 1.31 10.82 15.80
C CYS A 303 0.08 11.76 15.70
N ARG A 304 -0.49 12.16 16.84
CA ARG A 304 -1.61 13.09 16.85
C ARG A 304 -1.18 14.53 16.53
N ARG A 305 -0.01 14.96 17.02
CA ARG A 305 0.55 16.27 16.67
C ARG A 305 0.74 16.40 15.17
N ARG A 306 1.21 15.35 14.49
CA ARG A 306 1.38 15.35 13.03
C ARG A 306 0.06 15.66 12.32
N VAL A 307 -1.06 15.11 12.78
CA VAL A 307 -2.39 15.46 12.26
C VAL A 307 -2.65 16.96 12.41
N LYS A 308 -2.48 17.51 13.61
CA LYS A 308 -2.76 18.93 13.90
C LYS A 308 -1.84 19.88 13.14
N GLU A 309 -0.55 19.57 13.03
CA GLU A 309 0.41 20.38 12.25
C GLU A 309 0.03 20.47 10.78
N GLN A 310 -0.39 19.36 10.18
CA GLN A 310 -0.78 19.34 8.77
C GLN A 310 -2.13 20.01 8.52
N MET A 311 -3.06 19.92 9.47
CA MET A 311 -4.32 20.68 9.43
C MET A 311 -4.06 22.19 9.51
N ASN A 312 -3.22 22.62 10.46
CA ASN A 312 -2.84 24.03 10.59
C ASN A 312 -2.12 24.55 9.34
N LYS A 313 -1.27 23.73 8.73
CA LYS A 313 -0.60 24.07 7.49
C LYS A 313 -1.57 24.24 6.31
N ARG A 314 -2.58 23.38 6.20
CA ARG A 314 -3.62 23.44 5.15
C ARG A 314 -4.55 24.64 5.32
N LYS A 315 -4.88 24.99 6.57
CA LYS A 315 -5.73 26.13 6.91
C LYS A 315 -5.17 26.82 8.17
N PRO A 316 -4.21 27.76 8.01
CA PRO A 316 -3.69 28.53 9.13
C PRO A 316 -4.77 29.48 9.66
N ASP A 317 -5.45 29.07 10.70
CA ASP A 317 -6.37 29.91 11.47
C ASP A 317 -6.29 29.57 12.97
N ASP A 318 -6.96 30.39 13.79
CA ASP A 318 -6.88 30.29 15.26
C ASP A 318 -7.40 28.95 15.80
N GLU A 319 -8.31 28.28 15.08
CA GLU A 319 -8.89 27.01 15.51
C GLU A 319 -7.85 25.88 15.52
N PHE A 320 -6.91 25.90 14.56
CA PHE A 320 -5.88 24.87 14.43
C PHE A 320 -4.49 25.33 14.91
N ALA A 321 -4.38 26.56 15.40
CA ALA A 321 -3.09 27.14 15.83
C ALA A 321 -2.51 26.45 17.07
N ARG A 322 -3.33 25.76 17.87
CA ARG A 322 -2.91 25.07 19.10
C ARG A 322 -2.30 23.71 18.81
N ILE A 323 -1.09 23.70 18.28
CA ILE A 323 -0.35 22.48 17.93
C ILE A 323 0.70 22.07 18.98
N GLY A 324 0.86 22.83 20.05
CA GLY A 324 1.82 22.55 21.12
C GLY A 324 1.33 21.44 22.06
N LEU A 325 1.27 20.18 21.55
CA LEU A 325 0.85 19.04 22.34
C LEU A 325 1.94 18.61 23.32
N SER A 326 1.56 18.41 24.58
CA SER A 326 2.46 18.00 25.66
C SER A 326 1.82 16.96 26.57
N TYR A 327 2.65 16.26 27.32
CA TYR A 327 2.23 15.34 28.37
C TYR A 327 3.13 15.51 29.61
N PHE A 328 2.67 15.03 30.75
CA PHE A 328 3.45 15.02 31.98
C PHE A 328 3.97 13.61 32.29
N LYS A 329 5.26 13.51 32.56
CA LYS A 329 5.88 12.27 33.08
C LYS A 329 5.35 11.94 34.48
N ALA A 330 5.63 10.75 34.96
CA ALA A 330 5.37 10.34 36.34
C ALA A 330 6.07 11.27 37.36
N SER A 331 7.24 11.82 37.00
CA SER A 331 7.98 12.82 37.77
C SER A 331 7.27 14.18 37.90
N GLY A 332 6.24 14.45 37.12
CA GLY A 332 5.58 15.76 37.01
C GLY A 332 6.22 16.73 36.01
N GLU A 333 7.27 16.34 35.33
CA GLU A 333 7.91 17.11 34.26
C GLU A 333 6.99 17.15 33.03
N GLU A 334 6.74 18.36 32.49
CA GLU A 334 6.02 18.53 31.23
C GLU A 334 6.95 18.36 30.04
N VAL A 335 6.56 17.51 29.09
CA VAL A 335 7.29 17.24 27.84
C VAL A 335 6.46 17.70 26.67
N VAL A 336 6.95 18.71 25.96
CA VAL A 336 6.37 19.13 24.67
C VAL A 336 6.88 18.21 23.58
N VAL A 337 5.96 17.62 22.81
CA VAL A 337 6.28 16.64 21.77
C VAL A 337 6.33 17.36 20.42
N PHE A 338 7.34 17.05 19.61
CA PHE A 338 7.51 17.56 18.25
C PHE A 338 7.57 16.42 17.26
N CYS A 339 7.07 16.64 16.03
CA CYS A 339 7.31 15.71 14.94
C CYS A 339 8.74 15.89 14.40
N PRO A 340 9.53 14.82 14.20
CA PRO A 340 10.94 14.93 13.78
C PRO A 340 11.14 15.71 12.48
N GLU A 341 10.17 15.64 11.58
CA GLU A 341 10.17 16.32 10.29
C GLU A 341 9.78 17.80 10.39
N SER A 342 9.20 18.27 11.50
CA SER A 342 8.67 19.64 11.60
C SER A 342 9.78 20.70 11.74
N LYS A 343 9.52 21.90 11.22
CA LYS A 343 10.45 23.05 11.33
C LYS A 343 10.74 23.39 12.80
N ASP A 344 9.75 23.26 13.66
CA ASP A 344 9.87 23.57 15.09
C ASP A 344 10.80 22.59 15.83
N ALA A 345 10.77 21.31 15.44
CA ALA A 345 11.70 20.32 15.99
C ALA A 345 13.14 20.64 15.62
N ILE A 346 13.38 21.06 14.38
CA ILE A 346 14.72 21.44 13.89
C ILE A 346 15.21 22.68 14.64
N ALA A 347 14.38 23.71 14.80
CA ALA A 347 14.71 24.92 15.52
C ALA A 347 15.00 24.66 17.01
N THR A 348 14.28 23.74 17.64
CA THR A 348 14.45 23.40 19.07
C THR A 348 15.69 22.55 19.31
N GLN A 349 16.13 21.73 18.33
CA GLN A 349 17.33 20.91 18.43
C GLN A 349 18.64 21.67 18.12
N GLU A 350 18.58 22.78 17.35
CA GLU A 350 19.77 23.57 17.04
C GLU A 350 20.52 24.12 18.27
N PRO A 351 19.88 24.68 19.30
CA PRO A 351 20.58 25.13 20.49
C PRO A 351 21.28 24.00 21.25
N ALA A 352 20.64 22.82 21.32
CA ALA A 352 21.23 21.64 21.94
C ALA A 352 22.41 21.09 21.12
N ARG A 353 22.30 21.06 19.81
CA ARG A 353 23.41 20.69 18.91
C ARG A 353 24.56 21.70 18.96
N ARG A 354 24.28 23.00 19.08
CA ARG A 354 25.29 24.03 19.29
C ARG A 354 26.01 23.86 20.63
N ARG A 355 25.28 23.54 21.72
CA ARG A 355 25.88 23.27 23.04
C ARG A 355 26.74 21.99 23.02
N LEU A 356 26.30 20.93 22.36
CA LEU A 356 27.07 19.70 22.17
C LEU A 356 28.34 19.95 21.35
N ARG A 357 28.27 20.70 20.23
CA ARG A 357 29.44 21.08 19.44
C ARG A 357 30.40 22.02 20.20
N GLN A 358 29.88 22.86 21.11
CA GLN A 358 30.72 23.71 21.97
C GLN A 358 31.32 22.92 23.14
N SER A 359 30.70 21.85 23.61
CA SER A 359 31.29 20.97 24.63
C SER A 359 32.28 19.96 24.07
N GLU A 360 32.19 19.62 22.78
CA GLU A 360 33.18 18.76 22.09
C GLU A 360 34.34 19.58 21.46
N GLY A 361 34.27 20.90 21.47
CA GLY A 361 35.17 21.82 20.80
C GLY A 361 35.98 22.76 21.71
N GLN A 362 36.36 22.35 22.91
CA GLN A 362 37.43 23.04 23.66
C GLN A 362 38.71 22.19 23.68
N PRO A 363 39.66 22.44 22.78
CA PRO A 363 41.05 22.14 23.09
C PRO A 363 41.54 23.21 24.07
N THR A 364 42.05 22.79 25.19
CA THR A 364 42.87 23.60 26.11
C THR A 364 43.97 24.29 25.32
N GLU A 365 43.95 25.63 25.27
CA GLU A 365 45.11 26.42 24.90
C GLU A 365 46.20 26.27 25.95
N ALA A 366 47.31 25.70 25.54
CA ALA A 366 48.60 25.94 26.17
C ALA A 366 49.65 26.16 25.05
N ALA A 367 50.16 27.34 25.07
CA ALA A 367 51.33 27.90 24.39
C ALA A 367 52.28 26.90 23.70
N ASP A 368 52.58 27.10 22.45
CA ASP A 368 53.88 27.44 21.88
C ASP A 368 53.84 27.30 20.34
N ALA A 369 54.30 28.32 19.65
CA ALA A 369 54.45 28.35 18.19
C ALA A 369 55.71 27.55 17.79
N PRO A 370 55.63 26.63 16.81
CA PRO A 370 56.81 26.09 16.17
C PRO A 370 57.03 26.71 14.76
N PRO A 371 58.30 26.68 14.29
CA PRO A 371 58.71 27.35 13.08
C PRO A 371 58.37 26.53 11.81
N ALA A 372 58.33 27.26 10.72
CA ALA A 372 58.13 26.77 9.36
C ALA A 372 59.15 25.68 8.98
N VAL A 373 58.66 24.58 8.44
CA VAL A 373 59.48 23.53 7.79
C VAL A 373 59.02 23.38 6.34
N GLN A 374 60.06 23.47 5.47
CA GLN A 374 60.00 23.34 4.01
C GLN A 374 59.62 21.89 3.57
N PRO A 375 59.12 21.71 2.35
CA PRO A 375 58.77 20.40 1.84
C PRO A 375 60.01 19.58 1.43
N ALA A 376 60.10 18.32 1.84
CA ALA A 376 61.09 17.34 1.43
C ALA A 376 60.56 16.37 0.35
N PRO A 377 61.42 15.70 -0.39
CA PRO A 377 61.20 15.35 -1.79
C PRO A 377 60.48 14.02 -2.01
N VAL A 378 59.88 13.93 -3.18
CA VAL A 378 59.26 12.76 -3.79
C VAL A 378 60.25 11.60 -3.93
N ILE A 379 59.95 10.47 -3.29
CA ILE A 379 60.59 9.19 -3.62
C ILE A 379 59.60 8.39 -4.46
N GLN A 380 59.97 8.14 -5.69
CA GLN A 380 59.35 7.14 -6.56
C GLN A 380 59.62 5.75 -5.97
N ALA A 381 58.58 5.01 -5.69
CA ALA A 381 58.66 3.57 -5.45
C ALA A 381 57.82 2.84 -6.50
N ALA A 382 58.43 1.79 -6.99
CA ALA A 382 58.09 1.00 -8.15
C ALA A 382 56.73 0.33 -8.13
N HIS A 383 56.19 0.14 -9.34
CA HIS A 383 55.03 -0.63 -9.69
C HIS A 383 55.01 -2.02 -9.04
N ALA A 384 53.89 -2.31 -8.33
CA ALA A 384 53.32 -3.61 -8.22
C ALA A 384 51.83 -3.48 -8.52
N GLU A 385 51.41 -4.02 -9.65
CA GLU A 385 50.02 -4.12 -10.05
C GLU A 385 49.26 -4.99 -9.04
N PRO A 386 48.15 -4.52 -8.49
CA PRO A 386 47.15 -5.44 -7.93
C PRO A 386 46.23 -5.87 -9.06
N THR A 387 46.18 -7.14 -9.32
CA THR A 387 45.18 -7.83 -10.15
C THR A 387 43.78 -7.34 -9.77
N ALA A 388 43.13 -6.71 -10.73
CA ALA A 388 41.73 -6.32 -10.65
C ALA A 388 40.84 -7.56 -10.49
N PRO A 389 39.79 -7.52 -9.63
CA PRO A 389 38.72 -8.50 -9.71
C PRO A 389 38.03 -8.34 -11.07
N GLN A 390 37.84 -9.42 -11.76
CA GLN A 390 37.12 -9.47 -13.02
C GLN A 390 35.74 -8.84 -12.82
N ALA A 391 35.55 -7.70 -13.47
CA ALA A 391 34.23 -7.13 -13.70
C ALA A 391 33.43 -8.14 -14.53
N THR A 392 32.33 -8.61 -14.00
CA THR A 392 31.30 -9.28 -14.79
C THR A 392 30.89 -8.32 -15.90
N ALA A 393 31.08 -8.76 -17.12
CA ALA A 393 30.75 -8.02 -18.32
C ALA A 393 29.30 -7.51 -18.27
N PRO A 394 29.03 -6.29 -18.75
CA PRO A 394 27.67 -5.83 -18.97
C PRO A 394 27.05 -6.79 -20.01
N VAL A 395 25.88 -7.31 -19.68
CA VAL A 395 25.07 -8.06 -20.63
C VAL A 395 24.80 -7.14 -21.80
N SER A 396 25.42 -7.43 -22.92
CA SER A 396 25.21 -6.74 -24.19
C SER A 396 23.73 -6.83 -24.55
N PRO A 397 23.14 -5.75 -25.13
CA PRO A 397 21.81 -5.85 -25.69
C PRO A 397 21.82 -7.01 -26.72
N VAL A 398 20.86 -7.90 -26.58
CA VAL A 398 20.67 -9.01 -27.53
C VAL A 398 20.56 -8.40 -28.92
N ALA A 399 21.55 -8.68 -29.75
CA ALA A 399 21.58 -8.28 -31.14
C ALA A 399 20.31 -8.80 -31.81
N ALA A 400 19.67 -7.94 -32.60
CA ALA A 400 18.59 -8.33 -33.49
C ALA A 400 18.99 -9.59 -34.27
N PRO A 401 18.14 -10.62 -34.35
CA PRO A 401 18.49 -11.85 -35.07
C PRO A 401 18.66 -11.54 -36.54
N THR A 402 19.80 -11.94 -37.07
CA THR A 402 20.08 -12.03 -38.51
C THR A 402 19.02 -12.90 -39.19
N PRO A 403 18.45 -12.51 -40.35
CA PRO A 403 17.36 -13.24 -41.00
C PRO A 403 17.87 -14.45 -41.75
N SER A 404 17.83 -15.65 -41.15
CA SER A 404 17.94 -16.94 -41.89
C SER A 404 17.60 -18.19 -41.07
N ALA A 405 16.64 -18.14 -40.13
CA ALA A 405 15.96 -19.36 -39.67
C ALA A 405 14.52 -18.96 -39.40
N GLY A 406 13.54 -19.71 -39.93
CA GLY A 406 12.11 -19.46 -39.69
C GLY A 406 11.79 -19.47 -38.18
N PRO A 407 10.60 -18.93 -37.78
CA PRO A 407 10.22 -18.83 -36.39
C PRO A 407 10.25 -20.21 -35.70
N LYS A 408 10.81 -20.27 -34.47
CA LYS A 408 10.96 -21.49 -33.64
C LYS A 408 10.01 -21.44 -32.45
N GLU A 409 9.67 -22.60 -31.92
CA GLU A 409 8.97 -22.70 -30.63
C GLU A 409 9.78 -22.05 -29.52
N GLN A 410 9.11 -21.32 -28.65
CA GLN A 410 9.73 -20.58 -27.53
C GLN A 410 8.88 -20.70 -26.27
N HIS A 411 9.56 -20.88 -25.13
CA HIS A 411 8.99 -20.91 -23.80
C HIS A 411 9.86 -20.05 -22.90
N PHE A 412 9.33 -18.94 -22.41
CA PHE A 412 10.10 -18.02 -21.55
C PHE A 412 9.20 -17.30 -20.54
N THR A 413 9.83 -16.77 -19.53
CA THR A 413 9.15 -15.94 -18.51
C THR A 413 9.66 -14.52 -18.65
N ILE A 414 8.74 -13.58 -18.77
CA ILE A 414 8.99 -12.15 -18.63
C ILE A 414 8.92 -11.84 -17.14
N LEU A 415 9.97 -11.26 -16.56
CA LEU A 415 10.03 -10.94 -15.15
C LEU A 415 9.41 -9.56 -14.87
N TYR A 416 9.05 -9.32 -13.62
CA TYR A 416 8.54 -8.04 -13.21
C TYR A 416 9.59 -6.92 -13.39
N GLY A 417 9.23 -5.89 -14.15
CA GLY A 417 10.11 -4.76 -14.45
C GLY A 417 10.94 -4.90 -15.71
N ASP A 418 10.94 -6.06 -16.37
CA ASP A 418 11.62 -6.25 -17.65
C ASP A 418 11.11 -5.30 -18.73
N THR A 419 11.97 -4.97 -19.70
CA THR A 419 11.67 -4.17 -20.90
C THR A 419 12.14 -4.91 -22.15
N GLY A 420 11.77 -4.43 -23.33
CA GLY A 420 12.13 -5.08 -24.61
C GLY A 420 11.08 -6.06 -25.13
N TYR A 421 9.98 -6.22 -24.45
CA TYR A 421 8.91 -7.16 -24.76
C TYR A 421 7.67 -6.46 -25.35
N SER A 422 7.80 -5.84 -26.53
CA SER A 422 6.61 -5.34 -27.27
C SER A 422 5.87 -6.50 -27.94
N TYR A 423 4.62 -6.28 -28.34
CA TYR A 423 3.88 -7.26 -29.15
C TYR A 423 4.64 -7.60 -30.44
N GLU A 424 5.30 -6.61 -31.03
CA GLU A 424 6.10 -6.80 -32.23
C GLU A 424 7.33 -7.70 -31.99
N SER A 425 8.04 -7.52 -30.88
CA SER A 425 9.20 -8.34 -30.53
C SER A 425 8.84 -9.80 -30.19
N ILE A 426 7.67 -10.01 -29.53
CA ILE A 426 7.21 -11.35 -29.13
C ILE A 426 6.52 -12.07 -30.29
N MET A 427 5.62 -11.39 -31.01
CA MET A 427 4.68 -12.03 -31.94
C MET A 427 4.98 -11.73 -33.41
N GLY A 428 5.66 -10.63 -33.73
CA GLY A 428 5.94 -10.19 -35.09
C GLY A 428 6.50 -11.29 -36.03
N PRO A 429 7.50 -12.08 -35.62
CA PRO A 429 8.04 -13.16 -36.45
C PRO A 429 7.00 -14.23 -36.80
N TYR A 430 6.00 -14.47 -35.95
CA TYR A 430 5.00 -15.53 -36.13
C TYR A 430 3.79 -15.05 -36.93
N LEU A 431 3.52 -13.74 -36.95
CA LEU A 431 2.44 -13.12 -37.75
C LEU A 431 2.71 -13.16 -39.25
N GLN A 432 3.96 -13.40 -39.65
CA GLN A 432 4.33 -13.45 -41.05
C GLN A 432 3.62 -14.59 -41.78
N GLY A 433 2.93 -14.26 -42.90
CA GLY A 433 2.15 -15.19 -43.68
C GLY A 433 0.79 -15.61 -43.10
N ALA A 434 0.46 -15.20 -41.90
CA ALA A 434 -0.88 -15.39 -41.32
C ALA A 434 -1.90 -14.48 -42.01
N LYS A 435 -3.07 -15.02 -42.34
CA LYS A 435 -4.23 -14.28 -42.91
C LYS A 435 -5.32 -14.04 -41.87
N THR A 436 -5.40 -14.91 -40.86
CA THR A 436 -6.42 -14.85 -39.84
C THR A 436 -5.76 -14.98 -38.46
N VAL A 437 -6.17 -14.13 -37.55
CA VAL A 437 -5.76 -14.13 -36.14
C VAL A 437 -7.00 -14.29 -35.26
N VAL A 438 -7.01 -15.31 -34.41
CA VAL A 438 -8.06 -15.53 -33.41
C VAL A 438 -7.47 -15.27 -32.04
N ILE A 439 -8.07 -14.38 -31.26
CA ILE A 439 -7.66 -14.01 -29.91
C ILE A 439 -8.76 -14.44 -28.95
N GLU A 440 -8.38 -15.28 -27.99
CA GLU A 440 -9.23 -15.65 -26.87
C GLU A 440 -8.64 -15.01 -25.60
N ASP A 441 -9.33 -14.03 -25.01
CA ASP A 441 -8.94 -13.37 -23.75
C ASP A 441 -10.17 -12.85 -23.02
N PRO A 442 -10.56 -13.46 -21.87
CA PRO A 442 -11.77 -13.10 -21.12
C PRO A 442 -11.76 -11.69 -20.55
N TYR A 443 -10.65 -10.98 -20.59
CA TYR A 443 -10.46 -9.71 -19.89
C TYR A 443 -10.32 -8.49 -20.80
N ILE A 444 -10.49 -8.59 -22.12
CA ILE A 444 -10.49 -7.42 -23.03
C ILE A 444 -11.86 -6.75 -22.96
N ARG A 445 -12.14 -5.99 -21.90
CA ARG A 445 -13.44 -5.40 -21.59
C ARG A 445 -13.39 -4.00 -20.97
N LEU A 446 -12.27 -3.64 -20.32
CA LEU A 446 -12.07 -2.31 -19.74
C LEU A 446 -11.27 -1.42 -20.70
N GLN A 447 -11.39 -0.11 -20.56
CA GLN A 447 -10.77 0.87 -21.46
C GLN A 447 -9.27 0.61 -21.71
N HIS A 448 -8.46 0.37 -20.67
CA HIS A 448 -7.02 0.12 -20.84
C HIS A 448 -6.73 -1.21 -21.54
N GLN A 449 -7.57 -2.23 -21.37
CA GLN A 449 -7.44 -3.54 -22.02
C GLN A 449 -7.79 -3.42 -23.51
N ILE A 450 -8.84 -2.66 -23.85
CA ILE A 450 -9.18 -2.35 -25.22
C ILE A 450 -8.05 -1.54 -25.88
N GLN A 451 -7.43 -0.59 -25.19
CA GLN A 451 -6.26 0.15 -25.69
C GLN A 451 -5.06 -0.76 -25.96
N ASN A 452 -4.81 -1.78 -25.11
CA ASN A 452 -3.77 -2.78 -25.36
C ASN A 452 -4.14 -3.64 -26.58
N PHE A 453 -5.41 -3.97 -26.76
CA PHE A 453 -5.88 -4.67 -27.93
C PHE A 453 -5.73 -3.84 -29.23
N VAL A 454 -6.00 -2.52 -29.18
CA VAL A 454 -5.71 -1.61 -30.33
C VAL A 454 -4.23 -1.68 -30.71
N ARG A 455 -3.31 -1.58 -29.76
CA ARG A 455 -1.86 -1.67 -30.02
C ARG A 455 -1.44 -3.03 -30.56
N PHE A 456 -2.11 -4.09 -30.14
CA PHE A 456 -1.90 -5.41 -30.74
C PHE A 456 -2.39 -5.42 -32.20
N CYS A 457 -3.55 -4.85 -32.52
CA CYS A 457 -4.05 -4.70 -33.90
C CYS A 457 -3.06 -3.90 -34.76
N GLU A 458 -2.48 -2.83 -34.24
CA GLU A 458 -1.41 -2.07 -34.94
C GLU A 458 -0.19 -2.96 -35.27
N THR A 459 0.19 -3.87 -34.36
CA THR A 459 1.27 -4.84 -34.61
C THR A 459 0.88 -5.84 -35.72
N VAL A 460 -0.36 -6.31 -35.70
CA VAL A 460 -0.90 -7.19 -36.74
C VAL A 460 -0.92 -6.52 -38.11
N LEU A 461 -1.32 -5.25 -38.17
CA LEU A 461 -1.29 -4.45 -39.39
C LEU A 461 0.11 -4.28 -39.99
N LYS A 462 1.13 -4.10 -39.13
CA LYS A 462 2.54 -4.00 -39.57
C LYS A 462 3.05 -5.26 -40.24
N ALA A 463 2.53 -6.44 -39.88
CA ALA A 463 2.85 -7.69 -40.56
C ALA A 463 2.32 -7.75 -42.00
N GLY A 464 1.28 -6.99 -42.35
CA GLY A 464 0.81 -6.72 -43.68
C GLY A 464 0.08 -7.88 -44.39
N THR A 465 -0.06 -9.03 -43.77
CA THR A 465 -0.65 -10.24 -44.38
C THR A 465 -2.02 -10.61 -43.86
N VAL A 466 -2.38 -10.14 -42.67
CA VAL A 466 -3.63 -10.47 -41.98
C VAL A 466 -4.79 -9.69 -42.60
N LYS A 467 -5.89 -10.41 -42.86
CA LYS A 467 -7.14 -9.86 -43.39
C LYS A 467 -8.33 -9.97 -42.45
N LYS A 468 -8.19 -10.82 -41.40
CA LYS A 468 -9.25 -11.03 -40.42
C LYS A 468 -8.70 -11.19 -39.03
N ILE A 469 -9.28 -10.48 -38.07
CA ILE A 469 -9.04 -10.60 -36.64
C ILE A 469 -10.36 -11.01 -35.98
N SER A 470 -10.35 -12.09 -35.19
CA SER A 470 -11.51 -12.53 -34.40
C SER A 470 -11.17 -12.42 -32.91
N LEU A 471 -11.86 -11.54 -32.20
CA LEU A 471 -11.75 -11.40 -30.77
C LEU A 471 -12.88 -12.18 -30.08
N ILE A 472 -12.53 -13.10 -29.18
CA ILE A 472 -13.47 -13.78 -28.30
C ILE A 472 -13.12 -13.32 -26.87
N THR A 473 -14.04 -12.59 -26.23
CA THR A 473 -13.80 -12.02 -24.89
C THR A 473 -14.98 -12.24 -23.96
N GLY A 474 -14.71 -12.19 -22.65
CA GLY A 474 -15.70 -12.38 -21.62
C GLY A 474 -16.48 -11.10 -21.27
N HIS A 475 -17.56 -11.28 -20.55
CA HIS A 475 -18.26 -10.20 -19.85
C HIS A 475 -18.79 -10.70 -18.51
N ASP A 476 -18.99 -9.80 -17.57
CA ASP A 476 -19.65 -10.04 -16.29
C ASP A 476 -20.62 -8.89 -15.98
N ASP A 477 -21.35 -8.99 -14.87
CA ASP A 477 -22.36 -8.00 -14.45
C ASP A 477 -21.78 -6.59 -14.22
N LYS A 478 -20.45 -6.47 -14.10
CA LYS A 478 -19.74 -5.21 -13.90
C LYS A 478 -19.16 -4.64 -15.19
N THR A 479 -19.23 -5.37 -16.28
CA THR A 479 -18.69 -4.94 -17.57
C THR A 479 -19.60 -3.85 -18.15
N PRO A 480 -19.06 -2.66 -18.48
CA PRO A 480 -19.85 -1.59 -19.12
C PRO A 480 -20.08 -1.91 -20.60
N LEU A 481 -21.00 -2.85 -20.87
CA LEU A 481 -21.21 -3.43 -22.20
C LEU A 481 -21.47 -2.39 -23.29
N ALA A 482 -22.22 -1.31 -23.00
CA ALA A 482 -22.49 -0.25 -23.96
C ALA A 482 -21.22 0.51 -24.35
N GLU A 483 -20.39 0.91 -23.37
CA GLU A 483 -19.13 1.60 -23.60
C GLU A 483 -18.10 0.70 -24.30
N MET A 484 -18.05 -0.58 -23.92
CA MET A 484 -17.21 -1.58 -24.57
C MET A 484 -17.59 -1.79 -26.03
N ALA A 485 -18.90 -1.96 -26.31
CA ALA A 485 -19.41 -2.16 -27.66
C ALA A 485 -19.13 -0.94 -28.57
N GLU A 486 -19.33 0.28 -28.08
CA GLU A 486 -19.02 1.52 -28.79
C GLU A 486 -17.55 1.58 -29.22
N LYS A 487 -16.60 1.32 -28.27
CA LYS A 487 -15.16 1.37 -28.57
C LYS A 487 -14.71 0.28 -29.53
N LEU A 488 -15.29 -0.93 -29.41
CA LEU A 488 -14.94 -2.04 -30.30
C LEU A 488 -15.53 -1.83 -31.70
N GLU A 489 -16.70 -1.17 -31.84
CA GLU A 489 -17.24 -0.82 -33.13
C GLU A 489 -16.45 0.31 -33.80
N GLU A 490 -15.95 1.31 -33.02
CA GLU A 490 -15.03 2.33 -33.54
C GLU A 490 -13.73 1.69 -34.07
N LEU A 491 -13.14 0.75 -33.31
CA LEU A 491 -11.95 0.01 -33.75
C LEU A 491 -12.23 -0.82 -35.00
N LYS A 492 -13.40 -1.46 -35.09
CA LYS A 492 -13.81 -2.25 -36.26
C LYS A 492 -13.90 -1.41 -37.51
N GLN A 493 -14.48 -0.21 -37.45
CA GLN A 493 -14.53 0.73 -38.56
C GLN A 493 -13.11 1.16 -38.99
N SER A 494 -12.26 1.50 -38.03
CA SER A 494 -10.88 1.88 -38.33
C SER A 494 -10.06 0.77 -38.98
N LEU A 495 -10.24 -0.48 -38.55
CA LEU A 495 -9.58 -1.64 -39.19
C LEU A 495 -10.12 -1.95 -40.57
N LEU A 496 -11.43 -1.75 -40.81
CA LEU A 496 -12.06 -1.95 -42.09
C LEU A 496 -11.53 -0.96 -43.14
N GLU A 497 -11.24 0.28 -42.77
CA GLU A 497 -10.58 1.29 -43.63
C GLU A 497 -9.18 0.84 -44.09
N LEU A 498 -8.56 -0.09 -43.35
CA LEU A 498 -7.24 -0.66 -43.62
C LEU A 498 -7.32 -2.09 -44.22
N ASP A 499 -8.48 -2.46 -44.79
CA ASP A 499 -8.74 -3.78 -45.38
C ASP A 499 -8.59 -4.97 -44.42
N VAL A 500 -8.86 -4.78 -43.12
CA VAL A 500 -8.87 -5.83 -42.09
C VAL A 500 -10.23 -5.92 -41.40
N GLU A 501 -10.85 -7.09 -41.46
CA GLU A 501 -12.15 -7.36 -40.84
C GLU A 501 -11.94 -7.68 -39.34
N LEU A 502 -12.65 -7.00 -38.44
CA LEU A 502 -12.70 -7.37 -37.01
C LEU A 502 -14.06 -8.02 -36.68
N GLU A 503 -14.02 -9.26 -36.21
CA GLU A 503 -15.18 -9.96 -35.67
C GLU A 503 -15.05 -10.03 -34.12
N VAL A 504 -16.08 -9.62 -33.39
CA VAL A 504 -16.11 -9.67 -31.91
C VAL A 504 -17.20 -10.62 -31.44
N LYS A 505 -16.81 -11.58 -30.58
CA LYS A 505 -17.74 -12.53 -29.95
C LYS A 505 -17.63 -12.43 -28.43
N LEU A 506 -18.77 -12.31 -27.77
CA LEU A 506 -18.85 -12.34 -26.31
C LEU A 506 -19.15 -13.77 -25.86
N ASN A 507 -18.30 -14.32 -24.97
CA ASN A 507 -18.48 -15.64 -24.38
C ASN A 507 -18.18 -15.59 -22.87
N PRO A 508 -19.18 -15.66 -21.99
CA PRO A 508 -18.99 -15.56 -20.55
C PRO A 508 -18.23 -16.76 -19.93
N ASN A 509 -18.13 -17.86 -20.67
CA ASN A 509 -17.52 -19.11 -20.19
C ASN A 509 -16.09 -19.31 -20.66
N ILE A 510 -15.45 -18.29 -21.22
CA ILE A 510 -14.07 -18.39 -21.69
C ILE A 510 -13.10 -18.19 -20.52
N HIS A 511 -12.07 -19.03 -20.45
CA HIS A 511 -11.05 -19.00 -19.40
C HIS A 511 -9.62 -18.92 -19.94
N ASP A 512 -9.41 -19.36 -21.18
CA ASP A 512 -8.09 -19.41 -21.81
C ASP A 512 -7.65 -18.02 -22.32
N ARG A 513 -6.32 -17.81 -22.35
CA ARG A 513 -5.69 -16.62 -22.92
C ARG A 513 -4.70 -17.08 -23.98
N GLU A 514 -5.16 -17.07 -25.20
CA GLU A 514 -4.33 -17.54 -26.33
C GLU A 514 -4.63 -16.80 -27.62
N ILE A 515 -3.62 -16.76 -28.50
CA ILE A 515 -3.70 -16.21 -29.83
C ILE A 515 -3.38 -17.34 -30.79
N ARG A 516 -4.31 -17.64 -31.69
CA ARG A 516 -4.16 -18.67 -32.73
C ARG A 516 -4.04 -18.02 -34.09
N LEU A 517 -3.07 -18.48 -34.86
CA LEU A 517 -2.80 -18.03 -36.21
C LEU A 517 -3.13 -19.15 -37.21
N ASP A 518 -3.69 -18.81 -38.37
CA ASP A 518 -4.03 -19.78 -39.39
C ASP A 518 -2.82 -20.42 -40.08
N ASN A 519 -1.61 -19.91 -39.85
CA ASN A 519 -0.34 -20.53 -40.25
C ASN A 519 0.16 -21.59 -39.25
N GLY A 520 -0.68 -21.98 -38.28
CA GLY A 520 -0.44 -23.06 -37.33
C GLY A 520 0.27 -22.67 -36.02
N TRP A 521 0.60 -21.40 -35.80
CA TRP A 521 1.20 -20.94 -34.55
C TRP A 521 0.14 -20.63 -33.49
N VAL A 522 0.46 -21.03 -32.25
CA VAL A 522 -0.32 -20.70 -31.06
C VAL A 522 0.57 -19.98 -30.05
N ILE A 523 0.10 -18.87 -29.50
CA ILE A 523 0.81 -18.04 -28.55
C ILE A 523 -0.05 -17.92 -27.30
N LYS A 524 0.45 -18.44 -26.15
CA LYS A 524 -0.21 -18.32 -24.85
C LYS A 524 0.56 -17.34 -23.97
N ILE A 525 -0.15 -16.40 -23.38
CA ILE A 525 0.42 -15.42 -22.47
C ILE A 525 -0.41 -15.44 -21.19
N GLY A 526 0.19 -15.74 -20.05
CA GLY A 526 -0.52 -15.92 -18.79
C GLY A 526 -1.37 -14.72 -18.37
N ARG A 527 -0.98 -13.50 -18.75
CA ARG A 527 -1.75 -12.25 -18.55
C ARG A 527 -2.50 -11.77 -19.79
N GLY A 528 -2.53 -12.53 -20.88
CA GLY A 528 -3.07 -12.09 -22.17
C GLY A 528 -2.31 -10.89 -22.71
N LEU A 529 -3.01 -9.93 -23.28
CA LEU A 529 -2.40 -8.69 -23.79
C LEU A 529 -2.11 -7.65 -22.67
N ASP A 530 -2.53 -7.88 -21.43
CA ASP A 530 -2.42 -6.91 -20.33
C ASP A 530 -1.25 -7.27 -19.39
N PHE A 531 -0.04 -7.40 -19.93
CA PHE A 531 1.16 -7.69 -19.15
C PHE A 531 2.13 -6.51 -18.97
N TYR A 532 1.73 -5.32 -19.35
CA TYR A 532 2.51 -4.10 -19.13
C TYR A 532 2.14 -3.40 -17.85
N GLN A 533 3.13 -2.84 -17.17
CA GLN A 533 2.89 -1.94 -16.05
C GLN A 533 2.25 -0.65 -16.54
N LYS A 534 1.31 -0.13 -15.76
CA LYS A 534 0.76 1.20 -16.03
C LYS A 534 1.89 2.23 -15.91
N PRO A 535 2.07 3.15 -16.86
CA PRO A 535 3.07 4.20 -16.74
C PRO A 535 2.73 5.11 -15.56
N SER A 536 3.74 5.58 -14.84
CA SER A 536 3.57 6.51 -13.72
C SER A 536 3.08 7.88 -14.23
N SER A 537 3.50 8.24 -15.45
CA SER A 537 3.06 9.42 -16.19
C SER A 537 3.02 9.12 -17.68
N TRP A 538 2.10 9.75 -18.40
CA TRP A 538 2.06 9.68 -19.87
C TRP A 538 3.22 10.45 -20.53
N PHE A 539 4.01 11.21 -19.75
CA PHE A 539 5.19 11.95 -20.17
C PHE A 539 6.52 11.27 -19.81
N GLU A 540 6.49 10.03 -19.30
CA GLU A 540 7.72 9.26 -19.04
C GLU A 540 8.15 8.43 -20.25
N VAL A 541 9.44 8.12 -20.31
CA VAL A 541 10.01 7.21 -21.33
C VAL A 541 9.38 5.81 -21.13
N GLY A 542 8.86 5.22 -22.21
CA GLY A 542 8.12 3.96 -22.18
C GLY A 542 6.61 4.11 -22.02
N ALA A 543 6.08 5.34 -21.83
CA ALA A 543 4.63 5.54 -21.76
C ALA A 543 3.91 5.21 -23.08
N HIS A 544 4.56 5.42 -24.22
CA HIS A 544 3.99 5.18 -25.55
C HIS A 544 4.68 4.03 -26.28
N ASP A 545 5.96 3.77 -26.01
CA ASP A 545 6.72 2.69 -26.62
C ASP A 545 6.72 1.44 -25.74
N LEU A 546 6.07 0.37 -26.21
CA LEU A 546 5.97 -0.90 -25.48
C LEU A 546 7.32 -1.62 -25.34
N ASN A 547 8.32 -1.35 -26.19
CA ASN A 547 9.67 -1.89 -25.99
C ASN A 547 10.37 -1.30 -24.77
N LEU A 548 10.07 -0.06 -24.45
CA LEU A 548 10.64 0.63 -23.29
C LEU A 548 9.72 0.53 -22.05
N ARG A 549 8.52 -0.02 -22.22
CA ARG A 549 7.57 -0.20 -21.13
C ARG A 549 7.97 -1.37 -20.23
N LYS A 550 7.96 -1.15 -18.92
CA LYS A 550 8.16 -2.22 -17.93
C LYS A 550 7.01 -3.21 -17.96
N CYS A 551 7.33 -4.49 -17.84
CA CYS A 551 6.38 -5.58 -17.85
C CYS A 551 6.00 -6.03 -16.43
N LEU A 552 4.84 -6.67 -16.33
CA LEU A 552 4.41 -7.49 -15.22
C LEU A 552 4.91 -8.92 -15.45
N GLU A 553 5.17 -9.66 -14.38
CA GLU A 553 5.60 -11.05 -14.51
C GLU A 553 4.54 -11.89 -15.23
N THR A 554 4.95 -12.59 -16.29
CA THR A 554 4.08 -13.49 -17.06
C THR A 554 4.89 -14.55 -17.80
N LYS A 555 4.26 -15.70 -18.07
CA LYS A 555 4.84 -16.76 -18.91
C LYS A 555 4.33 -16.62 -20.35
N VAL A 556 5.20 -16.86 -21.29
CA VAL A 556 4.92 -16.85 -22.72
C VAL A 556 5.32 -18.22 -23.32
N ASP A 557 4.35 -18.90 -23.93
CA ASP A 557 4.51 -20.17 -24.61
C ASP A 557 4.09 -20.02 -26.06
N ILE A 558 5.02 -20.26 -27.00
CA ILE A 558 4.80 -20.14 -28.44
C ILE A 558 5.15 -21.50 -29.08
N PHE A 559 4.17 -22.12 -29.68
CA PHE A 559 4.34 -23.47 -30.26
C PHE A 559 3.45 -23.67 -31.49
N LYS A 560 3.75 -24.70 -32.30
CA LYS A 560 2.90 -25.14 -33.40
C LYS A 560 1.80 -26.06 -32.92
N ALA A 561 0.55 -25.80 -33.37
CA ALA A 561 -0.55 -26.71 -33.11
C ALA A 561 -0.28 -28.09 -33.72
N ALA A 562 -0.51 -29.15 -32.96
CA ALA A 562 -0.35 -30.52 -33.47
C ALA A 562 -1.40 -30.78 -34.57
N GLY A 563 -0.96 -30.91 -35.83
CA GLY A 563 -1.85 -31.23 -36.94
C GLY A 563 -2.20 -30.07 -37.90
N ALA A 564 -1.45 -28.97 -37.89
CA ALA A 564 -1.56 -27.89 -38.88
C ALA A 564 -0.55 -28.09 -40.03
#